data_f15cd5cfebb2a8c94f512f4e17b04782
#
_entry.id   f15cd5cfebb2a8c94f512f4e17b04782
#
_cell.length_a   1.000
_cell.length_b   1.000
_cell.length_c   1.000
_cell.angle_alpha   90.00
_cell.angle_beta   90.00
_cell.angle_gamma   90.00
#
_symmetry.space_group_name_H-M   'P 1'
#
loop_
_entity.id
_entity.type
_entity.pdbx_description
1 polymer ?
#
loop_
_entity_poly.entity_id
_entity_poly.type
_entity_poly.pdbx_seq_one_letter_code
_entity_poly.pdbx_strand_id
1 'polypeptide(L)'
;MNFTFDLISDLHRETWPDFDWQGQPTSQYCIVAGDIARDRSLVVDTLEQLGQVYTGVFYIDGNEEHKNHIENLNRSYTELAELIKPIKNVIY
;
A
#
# COMPACT_ATOMS: atom_id res chain seq x y z
N MET A 1 -14.86 22.46 -7.85
CA MET A 1 -14.79 21.24 -7.02
C MET A 1 -13.35 20.94 -6.68
N ASN A 2 -13.04 20.85 -5.42
CA ASN A 2 -11.68 20.54 -4.98
C ASN A 2 -11.58 19.06 -4.65
N PHE A 3 -10.59 18.39 -5.23
CA PHE A 3 -10.26 17.02 -4.89
C PHE A 3 -9.04 17.03 -3.97
N THR A 4 -9.15 16.38 -2.81
CA THR A 4 -8.07 16.26 -1.86
C THR A 4 -7.76 14.80 -1.59
N PHE A 5 -6.51 14.52 -1.27
CA PHE A 5 -6.05 13.19 -0.91
C PHE A 5 -4.87 13.28 0.06
N ASP A 6 -4.70 12.24 0.86
CA ASP A 6 -3.51 12.08 1.67
C ASP A 6 -2.44 11.36 0.85
N LEU A 7 -1.20 11.77 1.00
CA LEU A 7 -0.07 11.14 0.32
C LEU A 7 0.82 10.47 1.37
N ILE A 8 1.06 9.19 1.18
CA ILE A 8 1.87 8.36 2.06
C ILE A 8 2.96 7.68 1.23
N SER A 9 4.18 7.65 1.74
CA SER A 9 5.28 6.91 1.12
C SER A 9 6.30 6.47 2.17
N ASP A 10 7.14 5.51 1.80
CA ASP A 10 8.29 5.10 2.61
C ASP A 10 7.93 4.68 4.03
N LEU A 11 6.88 3.89 4.18
CA LEU A 11 6.42 3.43 5.50
C LEU A 11 7.41 2.48 6.18
N HIS A 12 8.12 1.66 5.40
CA HIS A 12 9.10 0.71 5.92
C HIS A 12 8.57 -0.08 7.10
N ARG A 13 7.46 -0.82 6.87
CA ARG A 13 6.70 -1.53 7.89
C ARG A 13 7.53 -2.50 8.72
N GLU A 14 8.66 -2.99 8.22
CA GLU A 14 9.57 -3.83 9.00
C GLU A 14 10.11 -3.13 10.23
N THR A 15 10.20 -1.79 10.19
CA THR A 15 10.66 -0.98 11.31
C THR A 15 9.50 -0.37 12.10
N TRP A 16 8.28 -0.64 11.69
CA TRP A 16 7.08 -0.07 12.33
C TRP A 16 6.02 -1.17 12.56
N PRO A 17 6.27 -2.11 13.50
CA PRO A 17 5.37 -3.25 13.70
C PRO A 17 3.99 -2.87 14.24
N ASP A 18 3.90 -1.78 14.99
CA ASP A 18 2.65 -1.34 15.62
C ASP A 18 1.88 -0.33 14.76
N PHE A 19 2.01 -0.44 13.44
CA PHE A 19 1.36 0.47 12.52
C PHE A 19 -0.16 0.47 12.71
N ASP A 20 -0.71 1.63 12.97
CA ASP A 20 -2.15 1.86 13.08
C ASP A 20 -2.47 3.24 12.50
N TRP A 21 -3.26 3.26 11.42
CA TRP A 21 -3.58 4.50 10.72
C TRP A 21 -4.96 5.05 11.08
N GLN A 22 -5.69 4.40 11.97
CA GLN A 22 -7.01 4.87 12.42
C GLN A 22 -6.87 6.24 13.10
N GLY A 23 -7.72 7.19 12.68
CA GLY A 23 -7.68 8.54 13.23
C GLY A 23 -6.64 9.47 12.61
N GLN A 24 -5.84 8.99 11.66
CA GLN A 24 -4.84 9.81 10.96
C GLN A 24 -5.34 10.43 9.65
N PRO A 25 -6.38 9.89 8.97
CA PRO A 25 -6.80 10.44 7.67
C PRO A 25 -7.23 11.90 7.76
N THR A 26 -6.79 12.70 6.80
CA THR A 26 -7.20 14.09 6.63
C THR A 26 -8.01 14.28 5.35
N SER A 27 -8.26 13.22 4.59
CA SER A 27 -8.99 13.23 3.33
C SER A 27 -9.74 11.91 3.18
N GLN A 28 -10.66 11.84 2.21
CA GLN A 28 -11.39 10.60 1.89
C GLN A 28 -10.56 9.63 1.07
N TYR A 29 -9.54 10.10 0.37
CA TYR A 29 -8.70 9.31 -0.54
C TYR A 29 -7.25 9.35 -0.11
N CYS A 30 -6.55 8.27 -0.40
CA CYS A 30 -5.14 8.14 -0.09
C CYS A 30 -4.39 7.67 -1.32
N ILE A 31 -3.23 8.27 -1.59
CA ILE A 31 -2.27 7.78 -2.58
C ILE A 31 -1.08 7.24 -1.80
N VAL A 32 -0.77 5.97 -2.01
CA VAL A 32 0.41 5.33 -1.42
C VAL A 32 1.48 5.21 -2.50
N ALA A 33 2.54 5.97 -2.33
CA ALA A 33 3.61 6.09 -3.32
C ALA A 33 4.81 5.24 -2.92
N GLY A 34 4.61 3.92 -2.89
CA GLY A 34 5.69 2.94 -2.78
C GLY A 34 6.36 2.76 -1.43
N ASP A 35 7.22 1.75 -1.39
CA ASP A 35 8.12 1.44 -0.27
C ASP A 35 7.40 1.20 1.05
N ILE A 36 6.31 0.42 1.00
CA ILE A 36 5.59 -0.01 2.20
C ILE A 36 6.46 -0.99 2.98
N ALA A 37 6.90 -2.07 2.33
CA ALA A 37 7.64 -3.15 2.96
C ALA A 37 8.19 -4.10 1.90
N ARG A 38 9.21 -4.90 2.28
CA ARG A 38 9.68 -6.04 1.47
C ARG A 38 8.78 -7.25 1.63
N ASP A 39 8.28 -7.44 2.85
CA ASP A 39 7.39 -8.55 3.18
C ASP A 39 5.99 -8.27 2.63
N ARG A 40 5.53 -9.13 1.75
CA ARG A 40 4.23 -9.00 1.10
C ARG A 40 3.06 -9.05 2.06
N SER A 41 3.18 -9.78 3.16
CA SER A 41 2.14 -9.82 4.18
C SER A 41 1.97 -8.45 4.85
N LEU A 42 3.05 -7.73 5.04
CA LEU A 42 3.01 -6.35 5.57
C LEU A 42 2.42 -5.37 4.57
N VAL A 43 2.69 -5.56 3.28
CA VAL A 43 2.09 -4.74 2.22
C VAL A 43 0.57 -4.91 2.24
N VAL A 44 0.09 -6.15 2.26
CA VAL A 44 -1.34 -6.46 2.28
C VAL A 44 -1.99 -5.91 3.55
N ASP A 45 -1.39 -6.15 4.71
CA ASP A 45 -1.90 -5.64 5.98
C ASP A 45 -2.04 -4.12 5.97
N THR A 46 -1.03 -3.42 5.46
CA THR A 46 -1.05 -1.95 5.37
C THR A 46 -2.18 -1.48 4.48
N LEU A 47 -2.31 -2.06 3.29
CA LEU A 47 -3.36 -1.67 2.34
C LEU A 47 -4.75 -1.98 2.87
N GLU A 48 -4.91 -3.10 3.58
CA GLU A 48 -6.18 -3.43 4.24
C GLU A 48 -6.54 -2.40 5.31
N GLN A 49 -5.58 -2.01 6.14
CA GLN A 49 -5.82 -0.98 7.16
C GLN A 49 -6.21 0.35 6.53
N LEU A 50 -5.48 0.78 5.50
CA LEU A 50 -5.79 2.02 4.80
C LEU A 50 -7.17 1.95 4.13
N GLY A 51 -7.50 0.80 3.56
CA GLY A 51 -8.82 0.58 2.94
C GLY A 51 -9.98 0.67 3.93
N GLN A 52 -9.74 0.45 5.21
CA GLN A 52 -10.77 0.57 6.25
C GLN A 52 -11.08 2.03 6.61
N VAL A 53 -10.12 2.93 6.43
CA VAL A 53 -10.26 4.33 6.88
C VAL A 53 -10.42 5.32 5.72
N TYR A 54 -10.10 4.91 4.49
CA TYR A 54 -10.29 5.74 3.30
C TYR A 54 -11.39 5.18 2.41
N THR A 55 -12.06 6.06 1.69
CA THR A 55 -13.04 5.68 0.67
C THR A 55 -12.35 4.96 -0.49
N GLY A 56 -11.18 5.41 -0.87
CA GLY A 56 -10.37 4.79 -1.91
C GLY A 56 -8.89 4.96 -1.63
N VAL A 57 -8.11 3.95 -1.98
CA VAL A 57 -6.66 3.93 -1.84
C VAL A 57 -6.06 3.62 -3.20
N PHE A 58 -5.20 4.50 -3.70
CA PHE A 58 -4.45 4.32 -4.94
C PHE A 58 -3.02 3.94 -4.57
N TYR A 59 -2.61 2.74 -4.95
CA TYR A 59 -1.31 2.22 -4.61
C TYR A 59 -0.39 2.19 -5.83
N ILE A 60 0.78 2.78 -5.68
CA ILE A 60 1.89 2.71 -6.63
C ILE A 60 3.01 1.99 -5.91
N ASP A 61 3.48 0.87 -6.47
CA ASP A 61 4.54 0.10 -5.84
C ASP A 61 5.90 0.82 -5.94
N GLY A 62 6.78 0.48 -5.01
CA GLY A 62 8.14 0.99 -4.99
C GLY A 62 9.16 -0.13 -5.06
N ASN A 63 10.42 0.23 -4.93
CA ASN A 63 11.53 -0.73 -5.02
C ASN A 63 11.49 -1.76 -3.89
N GLU A 64 11.07 -1.37 -2.69
CA GLU A 64 11.05 -2.26 -1.54
C GLU A 64 10.15 -3.47 -1.75
N GLU A 65 8.97 -3.30 -2.38
CA GLU A 65 8.02 -4.38 -2.62
C GLU A 65 8.56 -5.47 -3.53
N HIS A 66 9.55 -5.15 -4.36
CA HIS A 66 10.12 -6.08 -5.33
C HIS A 66 11.55 -6.52 -4.99
N LYS A 67 12.09 -6.06 -3.87
CA LYS A 67 13.50 -6.23 -3.57
C LYS A 67 13.93 -7.69 -3.43
N ASN A 68 13.05 -8.55 -2.94
CA ASN A 68 13.31 -9.98 -2.82
C ASN A 68 12.93 -10.77 -4.08
N HIS A 69 12.52 -10.08 -5.15
CA HIS A 69 11.97 -10.69 -6.36
C HIS A 69 12.58 -10.15 -7.65
N ILE A 70 13.77 -9.56 -7.55
CA ILE A 70 14.41 -8.85 -8.69
C ILE A 70 14.76 -9.76 -9.85
N GLU A 71 14.89 -11.06 -9.63
CA GLU A 71 15.21 -12.03 -10.68
C GLU A 71 14.11 -12.17 -11.71
N ASN A 72 12.87 -11.89 -11.32
CA ASN A 72 11.72 -11.93 -12.22
C ASN A 72 10.70 -10.88 -11.83
N LEU A 73 10.90 -9.66 -12.30
CA LEU A 73 10.03 -8.52 -11.95
C LEU A 73 8.61 -8.70 -12.48
N ASN A 74 8.43 -9.26 -13.68
CA ASN A 74 7.09 -9.47 -14.22
C ASN A 74 6.26 -10.38 -13.30
N ARG A 75 6.86 -11.45 -12.82
CA ARG A 75 6.21 -12.36 -11.88
C ARG A 75 5.93 -11.67 -10.55
N SER A 76 6.86 -10.84 -10.08
CA SER A 76 6.70 -10.07 -8.86
C SER A 76 5.50 -9.13 -8.93
N TYR A 77 5.35 -8.40 -10.02
CA TYR A 77 4.20 -7.52 -10.24
C TYR A 77 2.89 -8.30 -10.27
N THR A 78 2.88 -9.43 -10.98
CA THR A 78 1.67 -10.27 -11.09
C THR A 78 1.24 -10.81 -9.72
N GLU A 79 2.19 -11.32 -8.95
CA GLU A 79 1.91 -11.86 -7.62
C GLU A 79 1.39 -10.77 -6.67
N LEU A 80 1.99 -9.58 -6.72
CA LEU A 80 1.55 -8.45 -5.90
C LEU A 80 0.14 -8.03 -6.27
N ALA A 81 -0.16 -7.93 -7.56
CA ALA A 81 -1.50 -7.58 -8.05
C ALA A 81 -2.56 -8.59 -7.57
N GLU A 82 -2.23 -9.89 -7.60
CA GLU A 82 -3.14 -10.94 -7.13
C GLU A 82 -3.42 -10.83 -5.63
N LEU A 83 -2.42 -10.46 -4.84
CA LEU A 83 -2.57 -10.29 -3.39
C LEU A 83 -3.43 -9.07 -3.05
N ILE A 84 -3.36 -8.01 -3.86
CA ILE A 84 -4.09 -6.76 -3.61
C ILE A 84 -5.53 -6.82 -4.13
N LYS A 85 -5.77 -7.59 -5.19
CA LYS A 85 -7.07 -7.68 -5.85
C LYS A 85 -8.26 -7.90 -4.91
N PRO A 86 -8.18 -8.76 -3.87
CA PRO A 86 -9.30 -8.95 -2.95
C PRO A 86 -9.63 -7.74 -2.09
N ILE A 87 -8.75 -6.77 -1.99
CA ILE A 87 -8.97 -5.57 -1.17
C ILE A 87 -9.85 -4.61 -1.97
N LYS A 88 -11.09 -4.45 -1.52
CA LYS A 88 -12.20 -3.89 -2.29
C LYS A 88 -11.99 -2.49 -2.85
N ASN A 89 -11.40 -1.60 -2.07
CA ASN A 89 -11.27 -0.18 -2.39
C ASN A 89 -9.82 0.26 -2.60
N VAL A 90 -8.95 -0.69 -2.86
CA VAL A 90 -7.55 -0.42 -3.19
C VAL A 90 -7.34 -0.67 -4.67
N ILE A 91 -6.80 0.31 -5.36
CA ILE A 91 -6.46 0.26 -6.78
C ILE A 91 -4.95 0.28 -6.91
N TYR A 92 -4.44 -0.76 -7.53
CA TYR A 92 -3.00 -0.92 -7.78
C TYR A 92 -2.68 -0.62 -9.23
#